data_11004b8a19e4d6f8b89621e93b8f0650
#
_entry.id   11004b8a19e4d6f8b89621e93b8f0650
#
_cell.length_a   1.000
_cell.length_b   1.000
_cell.length_c   1.000
_cell.angle_alpha   90.00
_cell.angle_beta   90.00
_cell.angle_gamma   90.00
#
_symmetry.space_group_name_H-M   'P 1'
#
loop_
_entity.id
_entity.type
_entity.pdbx_description
1 polymer ?
#
loop_
_entity_poly.entity_id
_entity_poly.type
_entity_poly.pdbx_seq_one_letter_code
_entity_poly.pdbx_strand_id
1 'polypeptide(L)'
;MKRKIIGAAASILIALVVLLLPTPQGLDPAGHRALAVIVLAVGFWATDVLASGITAVGALGLLLAFKIPAATALAGFSSSAFWILISVLFFGRAMEKTGLAKRISYRILLIFRPTYNGIVFAFLVIGVILAFGIPSMTVRTAIMIPIAWAIVQALELPLPSRGSALIILSTFQMAVLPGCAILTGALWGPYLTGLYNSLKIPLTWLGYAKVMAVPTLILCVLVLIVNRLALAPGSAAPTTREIVRAQYHKLGRMSRAEKWTALVIGLSVLAWITQPLHKVPAEAIGMIALTLLFAAKVLEPAEIGTGISWNLALFVGGVLSLSAVITAFKISAWLGGFIVPAIQPFASSPWLLLTAIAALVVVMRFIDPVGFITIGIFFLTLHDFVAARGMDPLVLVGAIYLPLHVFWFPYQNIWTVITEGVTGKKAYTEGDRFKSAFLYLAAALVALWVSVFYWKLTGAL
;
A
#
# COMPACT_ATOMS: atom_id res chain seq x y z
N MET A 1 -25.60 -12.02 -3.36
CA MET A 1 -25.44 -13.48 -3.43
C MET A 1 -25.21 -13.96 -4.88
N LYS A 2 -26.09 -13.72 -5.85
CA LYS A 2 -25.96 -14.16 -7.26
C LYS A 2 -24.59 -13.79 -7.91
N ARG A 3 -24.10 -12.55 -7.73
CA ARG A 3 -22.81 -12.10 -8.29
C ARG A 3 -21.61 -12.92 -7.77
N LYS A 4 -21.60 -13.27 -6.45
CA LYS A 4 -20.52 -14.09 -5.87
C LYS A 4 -20.56 -15.53 -6.38
N ILE A 5 -21.76 -16.11 -6.58
CA ILE A 5 -21.92 -17.46 -7.16
C ILE A 5 -21.44 -17.49 -8.61
N ILE A 6 -21.81 -16.49 -9.42
CA ILE A 6 -21.34 -16.38 -10.81
C ILE A 6 -19.82 -16.20 -10.84
N GLY A 7 -19.27 -15.34 -9.96
CA GLY A 7 -17.82 -15.14 -9.84
C GLY A 7 -17.08 -16.43 -9.47
N ALA A 8 -17.61 -17.18 -8.50
CA ALA A 8 -17.04 -18.47 -8.10
C ALA A 8 -17.06 -19.47 -9.27
N ALA A 9 -18.21 -19.64 -9.91
CA ALA A 9 -18.37 -20.57 -11.02
C ALA A 9 -17.45 -20.22 -12.21
N ALA A 10 -17.38 -18.93 -12.57
CA ALA A 10 -16.49 -18.46 -13.63
C ALA A 10 -15.00 -18.70 -13.29
N SER A 11 -14.58 -18.38 -12.05
CA SER A 11 -13.19 -18.57 -11.61
C SER A 11 -12.81 -20.06 -11.60
N ILE A 12 -13.70 -20.93 -11.11
CA ILE A 12 -13.49 -22.38 -11.11
C ILE A 12 -13.42 -22.89 -12.56
N LEU A 13 -14.35 -22.47 -13.43
CA LEU A 13 -14.36 -22.90 -14.82
C LEU A 13 -13.06 -22.50 -15.53
N ILE A 14 -12.63 -21.25 -15.40
CA ILE A 14 -11.38 -20.77 -16.02
C ILE A 14 -10.18 -21.57 -15.49
N ALA A 15 -10.10 -21.79 -14.18
CA ALA A 15 -9.01 -22.57 -13.57
C ALA A 15 -9.02 -24.03 -14.05
N LEU A 16 -10.19 -24.65 -14.19
CA LEU A 16 -10.34 -25.99 -14.74
C LEU A 16 -9.93 -26.03 -16.21
N VAL A 17 -10.34 -25.06 -17.02
CA VAL A 17 -9.90 -24.95 -18.40
C VAL A 17 -8.37 -24.86 -18.46
N VAL A 18 -7.74 -24.00 -17.68
CA VAL A 18 -6.27 -23.92 -17.60
C VAL A 18 -5.68 -25.27 -17.22
N LEU A 19 -6.22 -25.94 -16.21
CA LEU A 19 -5.70 -27.22 -15.70
C LEU A 19 -5.81 -28.36 -16.72
N LEU A 20 -6.88 -28.39 -17.52
CA LEU A 20 -7.20 -29.46 -18.48
C LEU A 20 -6.56 -29.24 -19.86
N LEU A 21 -6.14 -28.01 -20.18
CA LEU A 21 -5.40 -27.74 -21.41
C LEU A 21 -4.02 -28.44 -21.39
N PRO A 22 -3.44 -28.74 -22.57
CA PRO A 22 -2.06 -29.21 -22.63
C PRO A 22 -1.11 -28.23 -21.95
N THR A 23 -0.07 -28.76 -21.29
CA THR A 23 0.94 -27.89 -20.66
C THR A 23 1.55 -26.94 -21.68
N PRO A 24 1.50 -25.62 -21.47
CA PRO A 24 2.05 -24.64 -22.40
C PRO A 24 3.56 -24.85 -22.63
N GLN A 25 4.02 -24.57 -23.84
CA GLN A 25 5.45 -24.60 -24.14
C GLN A 25 6.21 -23.62 -23.20
N GLY A 26 7.32 -24.06 -22.65
CA GLY A 26 8.14 -23.29 -21.72
C GLY A 26 7.71 -23.38 -20.25
N LEU A 27 6.65 -24.09 -19.93
CA LEU A 27 6.20 -24.33 -18.56
C LEU A 27 6.26 -25.84 -18.23
N ASP A 28 6.74 -26.19 -17.03
CA ASP A 28 6.71 -27.58 -16.61
C ASP A 28 5.30 -28.01 -16.10
N PRO A 29 4.99 -29.31 -15.99
CA PRO A 29 3.65 -29.74 -15.56
C PRO A 29 3.28 -29.32 -14.13
N ALA A 30 4.24 -29.16 -13.23
CA ALA A 30 3.98 -28.66 -11.88
C ALA A 30 3.70 -27.14 -11.88
N GLY A 31 4.46 -26.39 -12.67
CA GLY A 31 4.21 -24.98 -12.93
C GLY A 31 2.84 -24.73 -13.59
N HIS A 32 2.42 -25.60 -14.51
CA HIS A 32 1.10 -25.52 -15.12
C HIS A 32 -0.03 -25.74 -14.10
N ARG A 33 0.06 -26.75 -13.24
CA ARG A 33 -0.89 -26.96 -12.12
C ARG A 33 -0.91 -25.78 -11.15
N ALA A 34 0.27 -25.27 -10.82
CA ALA A 34 0.38 -24.08 -9.96
C ALA A 34 -0.28 -22.85 -10.61
N LEU A 35 -0.10 -22.65 -11.91
CA LEU A 35 -0.75 -21.57 -12.66
C LEU A 35 -2.29 -21.67 -12.57
N ALA A 36 -2.87 -22.86 -12.69
CA ALA A 36 -4.31 -23.07 -12.55
C ALA A 36 -4.80 -22.66 -11.14
N VAL A 37 -4.06 -23.00 -10.08
CA VAL A 37 -4.38 -22.59 -8.71
C VAL A 37 -4.25 -21.08 -8.54
N ILE A 38 -3.22 -20.45 -9.11
CA ILE A 38 -3.04 -19.00 -9.08
C ILE A 38 -4.20 -18.30 -9.78
N VAL A 39 -4.61 -18.76 -10.95
CA VAL A 39 -5.77 -18.23 -11.70
C VAL A 39 -7.06 -18.34 -10.88
N LEU A 40 -7.27 -19.45 -10.18
CA LEU A 40 -8.42 -19.61 -9.28
C LEU A 40 -8.37 -18.60 -8.12
N ALA A 41 -7.23 -18.46 -7.46
CA ALA A 41 -7.06 -17.53 -6.35
C ALA A 41 -7.29 -16.08 -6.79
N VAL A 42 -6.71 -15.69 -7.92
CA VAL A 42 -6.89 -14.36 -8.53
C VAL A 42 -8.36 -14.11 -8.86
N GLY A 43 -9.04 -15.09 -9.46
CA GLY A 43 -10.47 -14.98 -9.78
C GLY A 43 -11.34 -14.82 -8.53
N PHE A 44 -11.02 -15.54 -7.45
CA PHE A 44 -11.74 -15.40 -6.17
C PHE A 44 -11.47 -14.05 -5.50
N TRP A 45 -10.26 -13.53 -5.58
CA TRP A 45 -9.95 -12.19 -5.06
C TRP A 45 -10.63 -11.09 -5.90
N ALA A 46 -10.62 -11.19 -7.22
CA ALA A 46 -11.25 -10.21 -8.11
C ALA A 46 -12.78 -10.15 -7.94
N THR A 47 -13.40 -11.27 -7.60
CA THR A 47 -14.86 -11.37 -7.46
C THR A 47 -15.35 -11.35 -6.01
N ASP A 48 -14.42 -11.24 -5.03
CA ASP A 48 -14.71 -11.22 -3.59
C ASP A 48 -15.62 -12.40 -3.15
N VAL A 49 -15.36 -13.60 -3.67
CA VAL A 49 -16.13 -14.81 -3.37
C VAL A 49 -15.99 -15.20 -1.92
N LEU A 50 -14.75 -15.25 -1.43
CA LEU A 50 -14.37 -15.55 -0.04
C LEU A 50 -13.51 -14.41 0.51
N ALA A 51 -13.36 -14.38 1.84
CA ALA A 51 -12.38 -13.51 2.47
C ALA A 51 -10.98 -13.80 1.94
N SER A 52 -10.18 -12.76 1.67
CA SER A 52 -8.91 -12.87 0.93
C SER A 52 -7.92 -13.87 1.58
N GLY A 53 -7.83 -13.89 2.92
CA GLY A 53 -6.99 -14.83 3.65
C GLY A 53 -7.47 -16.28 3.52
N ILE A 54 -8.78 -16.51 3.51
CA ILE A 54 -9.35 -17.85 3.33
C ILE A 54 -9.08 -18.35 1.91
N THR A 55 -9.24 -17.50 0.91
CA THR A 55 -8.85 -17.83 -0.49
C THR A 55 -7.37 -18.22 -0.57
N ALA A 56 -6.49 -17.46 0.10
CA ALA A 56 -5.06 -17.76 0.14
C ALA A 56 -4.79 -19.14 0.74
N VAL A 57 -5.37 -19.42 1.92
CA VAL A 57 -5.21 -20.74 2.57
C VAL A 57 -5.71 -21.88 1.68
N GLY A 58 -6.88 -21.71 1.04
CA GLY A 58 -7.41 -22.69 0.10
C GLY A 58 -6.48 -22.94 -1.09
N ALA A 59 -5.92 -21.87 -1.67
CA ALA A 59 -4.96 -21.96 -2.77
C ALA A 59 -3.69 -22.76 -2.33
N LEU A 60 -3.15 -22.47 -1.15
CA LEU A 60 -2.00 -23.21 -0.62
C LEU A 60 -2.33 -24.69 -0.40
N GLY A 61 -3.52 -25.00 0.12
CA GLY A 61 -4.00 -26.37 0.25
C GLY A 61 -4.06 -27.11 -1.08
N LEU A 62 -4.55 -26.45 -2.14
CA LEU A 62 -4.56 -27.00 -3.50
C LEU A 62 -3.15 -27.21 -4.06
N LEU A 63 -2.22 -26.27 -3.84
CA LEU A 63 -0.82 -26.46 -4.25
C LEU A 63 -0.20 -27.68 -3.61
N LEU A 64 -0.42 -27.90 -2.30
CA LEU A 64 0.04 -29.09 -1.58
C LEU A 64 -0.61 -30.37 -2.13
N ALA A 65 -1.91 -30.34 -2.41
CA ALA A 65 -2.63 -31.46 -3.03
C ALA A 65 -2.09 -31.79 -4.43
N PHE A 66 -1.64 -30.78 -5.19
CA PHE A 66 -0.93 -30.97 -6.46
C PHE A 66 0.55 -31.30 -6.31
N LYS A 67 0.98 -31.70 -5.09
CA LYS A 67 2.36 -32.13 -4.77
C LYS A 67 3.43 -31.08 -4.99
N ILE A 68 3.07 -29.79 -4.90
CA ILE A 68 4.07 -28.72 -4.78
C ILE A 68 4.75 -28.87 -3.42
N PRO A 69 6.11 -28.84 -3.34
CA PRO A 69 6.82 -29.03 -2.08
C PRO A 69 6.35 -28.02 -1.01
N ALA A 70 6.10 -28.50 0.21
CA ALA A 70 5.60 -27.67 1.30
C ALA A 70 6.55 -26.50 1.63
N ALA A 71 7.86 -26.71 1.53
CA ALA A 71 8.85 -25.65 1.70
C ALA A 71 8.66 -24.48 0.72
N THR A 72 8.16 -24.75 -0.49
CA THR A 72 7.87 -23.71 -1.50
C THR A 72 6.45 -23.17 -1.33
N ALA A 73 5.46 -24.07 -1.18
CA ALA A 73 4.05 -23.69 -1.08
C ALA A 73 3.73 -22.88 0.19
N LEU A 74 4.50 -23.00 1.27
CA LEU A 74 4.31 -22.29 2.53
C LEU A 74 5.43 -21.26 2.81
N ALA A 75 6.33 -21.02 1.86
CA ALA A 75 7.51 -20.18 2.03
C ALA A 75 7.19 -18.76 2.54
N GLY A 76 6.01 -18.24 2.19
CA GLY A 76 5.60 -16.91 2.61
C GLY A 76 5.51 -16.75 4.12
N PHE A 77 5.06 -17.75 4.86
CA PHE A 77 4.89 -17.71 6.31
C PHE A 77 6.22 -17.81 7.08
N SER A 78 7.23 -18.42 6.50
CA SER A 78 8.59 -18.49 7.06
C SER A 78 9.48 -17.32 6.60
N SER A 79 8.97 -16.44 5.75
CA SER A 79 9.75 -15.33 5.20
C SER A 79 9.94 -14.19 6.20
N SER A 80 11.09 -13.51 6.13
CA SER A 80 11.37 -12.25 6.84
C SER A 80 10.26 -11.21 6.63
N ALA A 81 9.74 -11.14 5.42
CA ALA A 81 8.67 -10.22 5.03
C ALA A 81 7.39 -10.41 5.85
N PHE A 82 7.01 -11.66 6.13
CA PHE A 82 5.83 -11.96 6.94
C PHE A 82 6.00 -11.49 8.40
N TRP A 83 7.17 -11.67 8.99
CA TRP A 83 7.43 -11.26 10.37
C TRP A 83 7.59 -9.76 10.51
N ILE A 84 8.14 -9.07 9.51
CA ILE A 84 8.08 -7.59 9.43
C ILE A 84 6.62 -7.14 9.39
N LEU A 85 5.79 -7.75 8.52
CA LEU A 85 4.37 -7.43 8.41
C LEU A 85 3.65 -7.54 9.76
N ILE A 86 3.79 -8.68 10.46
CA ILE A 86 3.16 -8.89 11.76
C ILE A 86 3.58 -7.80 12.75
N SER A 87 4.88 -7.53 12.86
CA SER A 87 5.41 -6.51 13.77
C SER A 87 4.84 -5.13 13.50
N VAL A 88 4.83 -4.70 12.24
CA VAL A 88 4.36 -3.35 11.88
C VAL A 88 2.84 -3.21 11.97
N LEU A 89 2.06 -4.29 11.79
CA LEU A 89 0.63 -4.28 12.07
C LEU A 89 0.34 -3.99 13.55
N PHE A 90 1.10 -4.60 14.46
CA PHE A 90 0.97 -4.33 15.89
C PHE A 90 1.48 -2.93 16.27
N PHE A 91 2.45 -2.36 15.56
CA PHE A 91 2.81 -0.93 15.75
C PHE A 91 1.62 -0.03 15.46
N GLY A 92 0.92 -0.27 14.35
CA GLY A 92 -0.32 0.44 14.03
C GLY A 92 -1.37 0.31 15.13
N ARG A 93 -1.55 -0.90 15.66
CA ARG A 93 -2.46 -1.16 16.79
C ARG A 93 -2.06 -0.40 18.06
N ALA A 94 -0.77 -0.42 18.42
CA ALA A 94 -0.26 0.30 19.58
C ALA A 94 -0.47 1.81 19.45
N MET A 95 -0.19 2.40 18.29
CA MET A 95 -0.40 3.83 18.03
C MET A 95 -1.88 4.23 18.08
N GLU A 96 -2.78 3.36 17.61
CA GLU A 96 -4.23 3.56 17.66
C GLU A 96 -4.74 3.47 19.11
N LYS A 97 -4.43 2.36 19.80
CA LYS A 97 -4.88 2.06 21.16
C LYS A 97 -4.44 3.14 22.16
N THR A 98 -3.20 3.61 22.06
CA THR A 98 -2.66 4.62 22.97
C THR A 98 -3.14 6.04 22.66
N GLY A 99 -3.65 6.29 21.46
CA GLY A 99 -4.02 7.63 21.01
C GLY A 99 -2.86 8.49 20.52
N LEU A 100 -1.63 7.94 20.47
CA LEU A 100 -0.43 8.66 20.03
C LEU A 100 -0.60 9.25 18.62
N ALA A 101 -1.21 8.51 17.70
CA ALA A 101 -1.46 8.99 16.35
C ALA A 101 -2.38 10.22 16.31
N LYS A 102 -3.44 10.24 17.13
CA LYS A 102 -4.33 11.41 17.26
C LYS A 102 -3.59 12.61 17.84
N ARG A 103 -2.77 12.40 18.87
CA ARG A 103 -1.95 13.45 19.48
C ARG A 103 -0.99 14.08 18.49
N ILE A 104 -0.27 13.26 17.71
CA ILE A 104 0.62 13.72 16.64
C ILE A 104 -0.17 14.55 15.63
N SER A 105 -1.32 14.05 15.17
CA SER A 105 -2.15 14.72 14.18
C SER A 105 -2.62 16.10 14.63
N TYR A 106 -3.19 16.20 15.84
CA TYR A 106 -3.64 17.50 16.36
C TYR A 106 -2.48 18.46 16.59
N ARG A 107 -1.33 17.98 17.10
CA ARG A 107 -0.15 18.84 17.30
C ARG A 107 0.35 19.42 15.98
N ILE A 108 0.40 18.64 14.91
CA ILE A 108 0.81 19.11 13.59
C ILE A 108 -0.20 20.13 13.05
N LEU A 109 -1.51 19.86 13.15
CA LEU A 109 -2.56 20.81 12.72
C LEU A 109 -2.44 22.17 13.43
N LEU A 110 -2.00 22.20 14.70
CA LEU A 110 -1.81 23.46 15.45
C LEU A 110 -0.59 24.28 14.99
N ILE A 111 0.39 23.66 14.32
CA ILE A 111 1.58 24.32 13.79
C ILE A 111 1.22 25.10 12.52
N PHE A 112 0.33 24.56 11.67
CA PHE A 112 -0.02 25.17 10.39
C PHE A 112 -1.09 26.25 10.55
N ARG A 113 -1.14 27.18 9.55
CA ARG A 113 -2.16 28.21 9.50
C ARG A 113 -3.55 27.59 9.24
N PRO A 114 -4.61 28.06 9.89
CA PRO A 114 -5.97 27.53 9.74
C PRO A 114 -6.62 28.03 8.41
N THR A 115 -5.99 27.74 7.30
CA THR A 115 -6.45 27.98 5.94
C THR A 115 -6.61 26.65 5.21
N TYR A 116 -7.36 26.61 4.12
CA TYR A 116 -7.47 25.40 3.32
C TYR A 116 -6.10 24.80 2.95
N ASN A 117 -5.17 25.65 2.48
CA ASN A 117 -3.81 25.22 2.13
C ASN A 117 -3.05 24.69 3.36
N GLY A 118 -3.15 25.39 4.50
CA GLY A 118 -2.50 24.96 5.74
C GLY A 118 -3.05 23.63 6.24
N ILE A 119 -4.37 23.43 6.18
CA ILE A 119 -5.02 22.18 6.60
C ILE A 119 -4.58 21.01 5.71
N VAL A 120 -4.65 21.12 4.37
CA VAL A 120 -4.28 20.03 3.47
C VAL A 120 -2.79 19.73 3.53
N PHE A 121 -1.93 20.75 3.71
CA PHE A 121 -0.49 20.56 3.89
C PHE A 121 -0.16 19.94 5.25
N ALA A 122 -0.88 20.30 6.31
CA ALA A 122 -0.76 19.63 7.61
C ALA A 122 -1.06 18.13 7.49
N PHE A 123 -2.10 17.75 6.73
CA PHE A 123 -2.42 16.33 6.49
C PHE A 123 -1.35 15.61 5.67
N LEU A 124 -0.62 16.28 4.76
CA LEU A 124 0.57 15.70 4.13
C LEU A 124 1.63 15.35 5.19
N VAL A 125 1.98 16.32 6.04
CA VAL A 125 2.99 16.10 7.09
C VAL A 125 2.55 15.01 8.06
N ILE A 126 1.27 15.00 8.46
CA ILE A 126 0.68 13.94 9.29
C ILE A 126 0.83 12.58 8.60
N GLY A 127 0.45 12.48 7.33
CA GLY A 127 0.53 11.25 6.57
C GLY A 127 1.96 10.70 6.48
N VAL A 128 2.95 11.57 6.23
CA VAL A 128 4.37 11.21 6.20
C VAL A 128 4.83 10.70 7.58
N ILE A 129 4.54 11.44 8.65
CA ILE A 129 4.99 11.04 10.01
C ILE A 129 4.30 9.76 10.46
N LEU A 130 2.99 9.64 10.23
CA LEU A 130 2.27 8.42 10.59
C LEU A 130 2.71 7.20 9.76
N ALA A 131 3.21 7.38 8.53
CA ALA A 131 3.70 6.28 7.71
C ALA A 131 4.93 5.56 8.32
N PHE A 132 5.73 6.25 9.15
CA PHE A 132 6.84 5.61 9.86
C PHE A 132 6.36 4.62 10.94
N GLY A 133 5.24 4.92 11.62
CA GLY A 133 4.76 4.11 12.74
C GLY A 133 3.50 3.30 12.44
N ILE A 134 2.77 3.61 11.37
CA ILE A 134 1.51 2.96 10.99
C ILE A 134 1.59 2.51 9.53
N PRO A 135 2.04 1.28 9.25
CA PRO A 135 2.16 0.76 7.88
C PRO A 135 0.81 0.49 7.22
N SER A 136 -0.26 0.49 7.98
CA SER A 136 -1.61 0.26 7.48
C SER A 136 -2.24 1.56 6.99
N MET A 137 -2.42 1.69 5.68
CA MET A 137 -3.16 2.79 5.06
C MET A 137 -4.60 2.84 5.58
N THR A 138 -5.20 1.69 5.88
CA THR A 138 -6.54 1.57 6.48
C THR A 138 -6.60 2.25 7.84
N VAL A 139 -5.64 1.96 8.72
CA VAL A 139 -5.58 2.56 10.06
C VAL A 139 -5.30 4.06 9.96
N ARG A 140 -4.37 4.49 9.09
CA ARG A 140 -4.14 5.93 8.86
C ARG A 140 -5.40 6.63 8.36
N THR A 141 -6.13 6.05 7.41
CA THR A 141 -7.40 6.60 6.92
C THR A 141 -8.44 6.68 8.04
N ALA A 142 -8.58 5.62 8.85
CA ALA A 142 -9.51 5.58 9.97
C ALA A 142 -9.18 6.60 11.09
N ILE A 143 -7.92 7.05 11.19
CA ILE A 143 -7.51 8.10 12.12
C ILE A 143 -7.67 9.48 11.51
N MET A 144 -7.19 9.69 10.28
CA MET A 144 -7.09 11.01 9.66
C MET A 144 -8.44 11.53 9.16
N ILE A 145 -9.29 10.67 8.58
CA ILE A 145 -10.58 11.08 8.03
C ILE A 145 -11.55 11.60 9.10
N PRO A 146 -11.75 10.95 10.26
CA PRO A 146 -12.58 11.52 11.33
C PRO A 146 -12.09 12.90 11.81
N ILE A 147 -10.78 13.11 11.88
CA ILE A 147 -10.20 14.41 12.25
C ILE A 147 -10.54 15.47 11.18
N ALA A 148 -10.33 15.14 9.90
CA ALA A 148 -10.66 16.02 8.79
C ALA A 148 -12.18 16.30 8.71
N TRP A 149 -13.01 15.29 8.98
CA TRP A 149 -14.46 15.43 9.01
C TRP A 149 -14.92 16.33 10.14
N ALA A 150 -14.36 16.19 11.34
CA ALA A 150 -14.62 17.09 12.46
C ALA A 150 -14.25 18.54 12.13
N ILE A 151 -13.15 18.77 11.39
CA ILE A 151 -12.77 20.10 10.90
C ILE A 151 -13.83 20.63 9.91
N VAL A 152 -14.27 19.81 8.94
CA VAL A 152 -15.30 20.20 7.96
C VAL A 152 -16.60 20.59 8.62
N GLN A 153 -17.05 19.81 9.62
CA GLN A 153 -18.26 20.10 10.39
C GLN A 153 -18.14 21.39 11.21
N ALA A 154 -16.98 21.60 11.81
CA ALA A 154 -16.70 22.77 12.63
C ALA A 154 -16.53 24.06 11.81
N LEU A 155 -16.23 23.92 10.51
CA LEU A 155 -16.23 25.04 9.56
C LEU A 155 -17.64 25.40 9.06
N GLU A 156 -18.67 24.65 9.48
CA GLU A 156 -20.06 24.83 9.06
C GLU A 156 -20.23 24.94 7.54
N LEU A 157 -19.38 24.20 6.80
CA LEU A 157 -19.40 24.23 5.33
C LEU A 157 -20.70 23.61 4.80
N PRO A 158 -21.29 24.17 3.74
CA PRO A 158 -22.35 23.47 3.00
C PRO A 158 -21.87 22.07 2.57
N LEU A 159 -22.77 21.08 2.60
CA LEU A 159 -22.44 19.69 2.27
C LEU A 159 -23.37 19.16 1.16
N PRO A 160 -22.81 18.66 0.04
CA PRO A 160 -21.37 18.70 -0.34
C PRO A 160 -20.95 20.09 -0.81
N SER A 161 -19.66 20.43 -0.65
CA SER A 161 -19.08 21.65 -1.17
C SER A 161 -17.65 21.43 -1.67
N ARG A 162 -17.12 22.38 -2.48
CA ARG A 162 -15.73 22.32 -2.92
C ARG A 162 -14.73 22.34 -1.76
N GLY A 163 -15.06 23.07 -0.67
CA GLY A 163 -14.23 23.14 0.54
C GLY A 163 -14.19 21.80 1.28
N SER A 164 -15.34 21.16 1.49
CA SER A 164 -15.40 19.83 2.12
C SER A 164 -14.74 18.77 1.24
N ALA A 165 -14.97 18.81 -0.08
CA ALA A 165 -14.33 17.91 -1.03
C ALA A 165 -12.79 18.06 -1.03
N LEU A 166 -12.27 19.30 -1.04
CA LEU A 166 -10.84 19.57 -0.98
C LEU A 166 -10.20 18.98 0.29
N ILE A 167 -10.77 19.24 1.46
CA ILE A 167 -10.22 18.75 2.73
C ILE A 167 -10.25 17.23 2.76
N ILE A 168 -11.39 16.60 2.47
CA ILE A 168 -11.58 15.17 2.63
C ILE A 168 -10.83 14.36 1.59
N LEU A 169 -10.92 14.70 0.30
CA LEU A 169 -10.19 13.98 -0.76
C LEU A 169 -8.68 14.13 -0.63
N SER A 170 -8.18 15.33 -0.26
CA SER A 170 -6.76 15.50 0.01
C SER A 170 -6.30 14.72 1.24
N THR A 171 -7.07 14.75 2.35
CA THR A 171 -6.75 13.96 3.55
C THR A 171 -6.71 12.47 3.26
N PHE A 172 -7.70 11.96 2.52
CA PHE A 172 -7.74 10.57 2.08
C PHE A 172 -6.45 10.18 1.33
N GLN A 173 -6.06 10.98 0.33
CA GLN A 173 -4.86 10.71 -0.44
C GLN A 173 -3.59 10.82 0.41
N MET A 174 -3.52 11.78 1.34
CA MET A 174 -2.38 11.93 2.26
C MET A 174 -2.35 10.85 3.35
N ALA A 175 -3.45 10.16 3.64
CA ALA A 175 -3.43 8.97 4.49
C ALA A 175 -2.84 7.74 3.75
N VAL A 176 -2.90 7.73 2.42
CA VAL A 176 -2.52 6.59 1.58
C VAL A 176 -1.12 6.76 0.98
N LEU A 177 -0.91 7.80 0.18
CA LEU A 177 0.27 7.97 -0.68
C LEU A 177 1.61 8.02 0.05
N PRO A 178 1.79 8.74 1.17
CA PRO A 178 3.10 8.83 1.83
C PRO A 178 3.66 7.48 2.28
N GLY A 179 2.79 6.47 2.46
CA GLY A 179 3.23 5.11 2.79
C GLY A 179 4.12 4.47 1.73
N CYS A 180 4.02 4.88 0.48
CA CYS A 180 4.87 4.37 -0.61
C CYS A 180 6.30 4.93 -0.57
N ALA A 181 6.56 5.99 0.19
CA ALA A 181 7.90 6.56 0.36
C ALA A 181 8.82 5.71 1.25
N ILE A 182 8.24 4.87 2.09
CA ILE A 182 8.91 4.20 3.21
C ILE A 182 8.63 2.71 3.12
N LEU A 183 9.67 1.87 3.18
CA LEU A 183 9.53 0.41 3.03
C LEU A 183 8.55 -0.21 4.04
N THR A 184 8.50 0.31 5.24
CA THR A 184 7.57 -0.11 6.30
C THR A 184 6.30 0.74 6.36
N GLY A 185 6.13 1.69 5.45
CA GLY A 185 5.03 2.65 5.47
C GLY A 185 3.72 2.15 4.86
N ALA A 186 3.76 1.04 4.14
CA ALA A 186 2.62 0.38 3.54
C ALA A 186 2.77 -1.14 3.60
N LEU A 187 1.66 -1.86 3.52
CA LEU A 187 1.68 -3.34 3.50
C LEU A 187 2.46 -3.92 2.30
N TRP A 188 2.57 -3.15 1.23
CA TRP A 188 3.32 -3.55 0.03
C TRP A 188 4.83 -3.54 0.24
N GLY A 189 5.36 -2.81 1.23
CA GLY A 189 6.79 -2.83 1.52
C GLY A 189 7.28 -4.20 2.02
N PRO A 190 6.68 -4.78 3.08
CA PRO A 190 6.97 -6.17 3.46
C PRO A 190 6.74 -7.15 2.30
N TYR A 191 5.67 -6.98 1.53
CA TYR A 191 5.43 -7.80 0.35
C TYR A 191 6.58 -7.70 -0.67
N LEU A 192 7.01 -6.48 -1.00
CA LEU A 192 8.15 -6.23 -1.88
C LEU A 192 9.45 -6.86 -1.34
N THR A 193 9.68 -6.76 -0.03
CA THR A 193 10.81 -7.45 0.62
C THR A 193 10.79 -8.95 0.34
N GLY A 194 9.61 -9.57 0.39
CA GLY A 194 9.46 -10.99 0.04
C GLY A 194 9.75 -11.28 -1.42
N LEU A 195 9.34 -10.42 -2.36
CA LEU A 195 9.66 -10.55 -3.78
C LEU A 195 11.17 -10.45 -4.03
N TYR A 196 11.84 -9.47 -3.42
CA TYR A 196 13.30 -9.31 -3.51
C TYR A 196 14.03 -10.53 -2.95
N ASN A 197 13.59 -11.05 -1.79
CA ASN A 197 14.16 -12.24 -1.18
C ASN A 197 14.00 -13.49 -2.08
N SER A 198 12.85 -13.66 -2.75
CA SER A 198 12.61 -14.78 -3.67
C SER A 198 13.55 -14.76 -4.88
N LEU A 199 13.99 -13.57 -5.28
CA LEU A 199 14.94 -13.34 -6.36
C LEU A 199 16.41 -13.26 -5.87
N LYS A 200 16.63 -13.37 -4.55
CA LYS A 200 17.94 -13.20 -3.90
C LYS A 200 18.60 -11.83 -4.17
N ILE A 201 17.79 -10.79 -4.36
CA ILE A 201 18.23 -9.41 -4.52
C ILE A 201 18.19 -8.72 -3.17
N PRO A 202 19.27 -8.05 -2.71
CA PRO A 202 19.25 -7.34 -1.43
C PRO A 202 18.35 -6.12 -1.50
N LEU A 203 17.50 -5.94 -0.47
CA LEU A 203 16.69 -4.75 -0.29
C LEU A 203 16.89 -4.22 1.13
N THR A 204 17.37 -2.99 1.24
CA THR A 204 17.51 -2.30 2.52
C THR A 204 16.47 -1.20 2.67
N TRP A 205 16.13 -0.87 3.92
CA TRP A 205 15.19 0.19 4.22
C TRP A 205 15.64 1.55 3.62
N LEU A 206 16.92 1.87 3.81
CA LEU A 206 17.50 3.12 3.29
C LEU A 206 17.63 3.11 1.76
N GLY A 207 18.01 1.96 1.17
CA GLY A 207 18.07 1.79 -0.30
C GLY A 207 16.71 2.03 -0.94
N TYR A 208 15.65 1.48 -0.34
CA TYR A 208 14.27 1.74 -0.78
C TYR A 208 13.92 3.23 -0.67
N ALA A 209 14.16 3.85 0.49
CA ALA A 209 13.84 5.25 0.72
C ALA A 209 14.60 6.18 -0.24
N LYS A 210 15.88 5.87 -0.55
CA LYS A 210 16.68 6.62 -1.52
C LYS A 210 16.03 6.66 -2.91
N VAL A 211 15.38 5.61 -3.35
CA VAL A 211 14.78 5.55 -4.70
C VAL A 211 13.33 6.02 -4.69
N MET A 212 12.56 5.73 -3.63
CA MET A 212 11.11 5.90 -3.59
C MET A 212 10.62 7.14 -2.85
N ALA A 213 11.40 7.70 -1.89
CA ALA A 213 10.88 8.78 -1.05
C ALA A 213 10.62 10.07 -1.84
N VAL A 214 11.59 10.49 -2.65
CA VAL A 214 11.46 11.75 -3.45
C VAL A 214 10.35 11.62 -4.49
N PRO A 215 10.27 10.57 -5.34
CA PRO A 215 9.15 10.36 -6.24
C PRO A 215 7.77 10.39 -5.58
N THR A 216 7.64 9.74 -4.43
CA THR A 216 6.38 9.71 -3.69
C THR A 216 6.03 11.09 -3.14
N LEU A 217 6.99 11.84 -2.59
CA LEU A 217 6.75 13.19 -2.10
C LEU A 217 6.40 14.16 -3.22
N ILE A 218 7.03 14.05 -4.39
CA ILE A 218 6.64 14.80 -5.60
C ILE A 218 5.17 14.51 -5.93
N LEU A 219 4.77 13.25 -5.97
CA LEU A 219 3.38 12.87 -6.20
C LEU A 219 2.44 13.49 -5.15
N CYS A 220 2.77 13.40 -3.88
CA CYS A 220 1.94 13.98 -2.80
C CYS A 220 1.74 15.48 -2.98
N VAL A 221 2.80 16.22 -3.27
CA VAL A 221 2.74 17.67 -3.50
C VAL A 221 1.91 17.99 -4.74
N LEU A 222 2.16 17.31 -5.87
CA LEU A 222 1.39 17.49 -7.09
C LEU A 222 -0.10 17.22 -6.87
N VAL A 223 -0.44 16.14 -6.15
CA VAL A 223 -1.84 15.81 -5.82
C VAL A 223 -2.50 16.93 -5.00
N LEU A 224 -1.81 17.51 -4.03
CA LEU A 224 -2.36 18.64 -3.28
C LEU A 224 -2.56 19.88 -4.17
N ILE A 225 -1.61 20.17 -5.08
CA ILE A 225 -1.72 21.28 -6.02
C ILE A 225 -2.93 21.09 -6.95
N VAL A 226 -3.04 19.93 -7.60
CA VAL A 226 -4.14 19.69 -8.54
C VAL A 226 -5.50 19.64 -7.86
N ASN A 227 -5.61 19.07 -6.65
CA ASN A 227 -6.84 19.13 -5.86
C ASN A 227 -7.18 20.57 -5.49
N ARG A 228 -6.20 21.37 -5.06
CA ARG A 228 -6.41 22.77 -4.70
C ARG A 228 -6.89 23.60 -5.88
N LEU A 229 -6.35 23.38 -7.08
CA LEU A 229 -6.77 24.06 -8.30
C LEU A 229 -8.15 23.60 -8.76
N ALA A 230 -8.42 22.30 -8.68
CA ALA A 230 -9.66 21.72 -9.21
C ALA A 230 -10.88 21.89 -8.28
N LEU A 231 -10.64 21.89 -6.98
CA LEU A 231 -11.66 21.98 -5.92
C LEU A 231 -11.53 23.32 -5.17
N ALA A 232 -11.14 24.38 -5.86
CA ALA A 232 -10.96 25.72 -5.26
C ALA A 232 -12.23 26.18 -4.52
N PRO A 233 -12.20 26.32 -3.19
CA PRO A 233 -13.33 26.88 -2.45
C PRO A 233 -13.44 28.38 -2.68
N GLY A 234 -14.66 28.88 -2.78
CA GLY A 234 -14.93 30.28 -3.05
C GLY A 234 -14.74 31.24 -1.87
N SER A 235 -14.60 30.71 -0.64
CA SER A 235 -14.46 31.47 0.60
C SER A 235 -13.18 31.10 1.36
N ALA A 236 -12.65 32.04 2.17
CA ALA A 236 -11.59 31.73 3.13
C ALA A 236 -12.10 30.74 4.17
N ALA A 237 -11.25 29.81 4.60
CA ALA A 237 -11.61 28.91 5.69
C ALA A 237 -11.77 29.72 6.99
N PRO A 238 -12.87 29.57 7.73
CA PRO A 238 -12.98 30.12 9.08
C PRO A 238 -11.92 29.52 10.02
N THR A 239 -11.66 30.20 11.15
CA THR A 239 -10.62 29.79 12.08
C THR A 239 -10.95 28.45 12.77
N THR A 240 -10.20 27.39 12.41
CA THR A 240 -10.34 26.05 13.02
C THR A 240 -9.43 25.83 14.23
N ARG A 241 -8.54 26.79 14.51
CA ARG A 241 -7.45 26.61 15.48
C ARG A 241 -7.96 26.32 16.91
N GLU A 242 -9.04 26.98 17.32
CA GLU A 242 -9.63 26.80 18.65
C GLU A 242 -10.22 25.39 18.81
N ILE A 243 -10.86 24.86 17.78
CA ILE A 243 -11.45 23.52 17.77
C ILE A 243 -10.36 22.47 17.87
N VAL A 244 -9.34 22.56 17.03
CA VAL A 244 -8.19 21.65 17.07
C VAL A 244 -7.48 21.74 18.43
N ARG A 245 -7.34 22.95 19.00
CA ARG A 245 -6.77 23.16 20.31
C ARG A 245 -7.62 22.51 21.42
N ALA A 246 -8.92 22.66 21.37
CA ALA A 246 -9.84 22.04 22.32
C ALA A 246 -9.75 20.51 22.28
N GLN A 247 -9.70 19.92 21.09
CA GLN A 247 -9.54 18.47 20.92
C GLN A 247 -8.17 17.99 21.41
N TYR A 248 -7.10 18.76 21.15
CA TYR A 248 -5.77 18.45 21.67
C TYR A 248 -5.73 18.49 23.20
N HIS A 249 -6.33 19.51 23.82
CA HIS A 249 -6.41 19.64 25.30
C HIS A 249 -7.21 18.50 25.95
N LYS A 250 -8.27 17.98 25.29
CA LYS A 250 -9.00 16.80 25.79
C LYS A 250 -8.14 15.54 25.91
N LEU A 251 -7.04 15.44 25.17
CA LEU A 251 -6.12 14.30 25.28
C LEU A 251 -5.29 14.34 26.58
N GLY A 252 -5.26 15.47 27.29
CA GLY A 252 -4.50 15.64 28.52
C GLY A 252 -2.98 15.45 28.33
N ARG A 253 -2.28 15.11 29.43
CA ARG A 253 -0.83 14.83 29.41
C ARG A 253 -0.56 13.49 28.70
N MET A 254 0.61 13.39 28.07
CA MET A 254 1.05 12.17 27.40
C MET A 254 1.15 11.01 28.40
N SER A 255 0.38 9.95 28.14
CA SER A 255 0.32 8.77 29.01
C SER A 255 1.63 7.95 28.96
N ARG A 256 1.83 7.09 29.96
CA ARG A 256 2.99 6.17 29.98
C ARG A 256 2.99 5.26 28.76
N ALA A 257 1.82 4.76 28.35
CA ALA A 257 1.68 3.92 27.17
C ALA A 257 2.02 4.65 25.87
N GLU A 258 1.58 5.92 25.71
CA GLU A 258 1.98 6.75 24.57
C GLU A 258 3.51 6.95 24.50
N LYS A 259 4.15 7.20 25.66
CA LYS A 259 5.62 7.39 25.73
C LYS A 259 6.37 6.13 25.32
N TRP A 260 5.95 4.94 25.82
CA TRP A 260 6.55 3.67 25.45
C TRP A 260 6.33 3.37 23.97
N THR A 261 5.14 3.61 23.43
CA THR A 261 4.85 3.43 22.02
C THR A 261 5.75 4.31 21.15
N ALA A 262 5.86 5.60 21.48
CA ALA A 262 6.72 6.53 20.75
C ALA A 262 8.20 6.11 20.81
N LEU A 263 8.68 5.69 21.99
CA LEU A 263 10.06 5.24 22.18
C LEU A 263 10.37 3.98 21.37
N VAL A 264 9.54 2.93 21.52
CA VAL A 264 9.78 1.64 20.86
C VAL A 264 9.72 1.79 19.35
N ILE A 265 8.71 2.46 18.81
CA ILE A 265 8.58 2.68 17.36
C ILE A 265 9.70 3.59 16.85
N GLY A 266 10.02 4.66 17.56
CA GLY A 266 11.11 5.59 17.21
C GLY A 266 12.46 4.89 17.16
N LEU A 267 12.79 4.05 18.14
CA LEU A 267 14.01 3.25 18.16
C LEU A 267 14.03 2.22 17.03
N SER A 268 12.89 1.61 16.71
CA SER A 268 12.78 0.64 15.59
C SER A 268 13.08 1.30 14.25
N VAL A 269 12.50 2.48 14.02
CA VAL A 269 12.75 3.26 12.80
C VAL A 269 14.22 3.66 12.71
N LEU A 270 14.79 4.14 13.82
CA LEU A 270 16.22 4.47 13.86
C LEU A 270 17.10 3.26 13.57
N ALA A 271 16.76 2.08 14.13
CA ALA A 271 17.50 0.86 13.88
C ALA A 271 17.37 0.42 12.40
N TRP A 272 16.20 0.56 11.77
CA TRP A 272 16.07 0.28 10.34
C TRP A 272 16.89 1.23 9.45
N ILE A 273 16.95 2.53 9.80
CA ILE A 273 17.78 3.51 9.08
C ILE A 273 19.26 3.18 9.23
N THR A 274 19.68 2.77 10.42
CA THR A 274 21.09 2.46 10.75
C THR A 274 21.46 0.99 10.47
N GLN A 275 20.56 0.20 9.87
CA GLN A 275 20.80 -1.21 9.54
C GLN A 275 22.15 -1.47 8.82
N PRO A 276 22.60 -0.64 7.87
CA PRO A 276 23.90 -0.84 7.23
C PRO A 276 25.09 -0.86 8.20
N LEU A 277 24.99 -0.19 9.37
CA LEU A 277 26.04 -0.11 10.38
C LEU A 277 26.09 -1.35 11.29
N HIS A 278 24.93 -1.80 11.79
CA HIS A 278 24.87 -2.90 12.78
C HIS A 278 24.45 -4.24 12.16
N LYS A 279 24.00 -4.28 10.91
CA LYS A 279 23.64 -5.47 10.13
C LYS A 279 22.59 -6.40 10.77
N VAL A 280 21.84 -5.91 11.78
CA VAL A 280 20.73 -6.67 12.39
C VAL A 280 19.60 -6.77 11.36
N PRO A 281 19.05 -7.98 11.10
CA PRO A 281 17.95 -8.15 10.16
C PRO A 281 16.72 -7.32 10.53
N ALA A 282 16.03 -6.78 9.52
CA ALA A 282 14.89 -5.89 9.74
C ALA A 282 13.73 -6.56 10.50
N GLU A 283 13.50 -7.85 10.24
CA GLU A 283 12.52 -8.66 10.95
C GLU A 283 12.87 -8.84 12.43
N ALA A 284 14.14 -9.01 12.77
CA ALA A 284 14.58 -9.12 14.16
C ALA A 284 14.30 -7.84 14.94
N ILE A 285 14.58 -6.67 14.35
CA ILE A 285 14.23 -5.36 14.93
C ILE A 285 12.72 -5.27 15.18
N GLY A 286 11.90 -5.66 14.19
CA GLY A 286 10.44 -5.65 14.32
C GLY A 286 9.94 -6.58 15.43
N MET A 287 10.43 -7.82 15.48
CA MET A 287 10.02 -8.82 16.48
C MET A 287 10.42 -8.41 17.91
N ILE A 288 11.64 -7.89 18.08
CA ILE A 288 12.10 -7.36 19.38
C ILE A 288 11.20 -6.18 19.81
N ALA A 289 10.93 -5.24 18.92
CA ALA A 289 10.07 -4.10 19.21
C ALA A 289 8.63 -4.55 19.56
N LEU A 290 8.09 -5.52 18.86
CA LEU A 290 6.80 -6.11 19.19
C LEU A 290 6.79 -6.70 20.60
N THR A 291 7.82 -7.47 20.96
CA THR A 291 7.99 -8.03 22.30
C THR A 291 8.05 -6.95 23.36
N LEU A 292 8.79 -5.85 23.10
CA LEU A 292 8.88 -4.71 24.02
C LEU A 292 7.53 -4.00 24.22
N LEU A 293 6.67 -3.91 23.20
CA LEU A 293 5.32 -3.33 23.34
C LEU A 293 4.44 -4.17 24.29
N PHE A 294 4.54 -5.50 24.24
CA PHE A 294 3.87 -6.40 25.17
C PHE A 294 4.48 -6.31 26.59
N ALA A 295 5.81 -6.35 26.71
CA ALA A 295 6.51 -6.23 27.99
C ALA A 295 6.23 -4.89 28.71
N ALA A 296 6.11 -3.80 27.95
CA ALA A 296 5.73 -2.50 28.46
C ALA A 296 4.21 -2.37 28.77
N LYS A 297 3.43 -3.43 28.59
CA LYS A 297 1.97 -3.46 28.77
C LYS A 297 1.23 -2.42 27.93
N VAL A 298 1.78 -2.04 26.79
CA VAL A 298 1.08 -1.24 25.75
C VAL A 298 0.06 -2.11 25.04
N LEU A 299 0.46 -3.33 24.71
CA LEU A 299 -0.40 -4.37 24.15
C LEU A 299 -0.61 -5.46 25.21
N GLU A 300 -1.76 -6.11 25.16
CA GLU A 300 -2.13 -7.21 26.05
C GLU A 300 -2.09 -8.54 25.31
N PRO A 301 -1.75 -9.68 25.97
CA PRO A 301 -1.69 -10.99 25.33
C PRO A 301 -2.95 -11.36 24.52
N ALA A 302 -4.12 -10.99 24.99
CA ALA A 302 -5.39 -11.19 24.28
C ALA A 302 -5.44 -10.49 22.92
N GLU A 303 -4.68 -9.40 22.74
CA GLU A 303 -4.62 -8.67 21.47
C GLU A 303 -3.81 -9.40 20.40
N ILE A 304 -3.08 -10.48 20.73
CA ILE A 304 -2.45 -11.32 19.71
C ILE A 304 -3.49 -11.84 18.73
N GLY A 305 -4.63 -12.30 19.22
CA GLY A 305 -5.72 -12.82 18.37
C GLY A 305 -6.63 -11.75 17.75
N THR A 306 -6.72 -10.56 18.37
CA THR A 306 -7.74 -9.55 18.03
C THR A 306 -7.17 -8.20 17.60
N GLY A 307 -5.91 -7.93 17.89
CA GLY A 307 -5.27 -6.62 17.68
C GLY A 307 -4.92 -6.31 16.22
N ILE A 308 -4.86 -7.34 15.38
CA ILE A 308 -4.57 -7.19 13.95
C ILE A 308 -5.58 -7.98 13.11
N SER A 309 -5.66 -7.67 11.82
CA SER A 309 -6.44 -8.46 10.88
C SER A 309 -5.68 -9.73 10.48
N TRP A 310 -6.02 -10.87 11.09
CA TRP A 310 -5.46 -12.17 10.69
C TRP A 310 -5.86 -12.56 9.27
N ASN A 311 -7.03 -12.14 8.78
CA ASN A 311 -7.40 -12.32 7.38
C ASN A 311 -6.38 -11.65 6.45
N LEU A 312 -5.90 -10.47 6.80
CA LEU A 312 -4.86 -9.76 6.06
C LEU A 312 -3.50 -10.46 6.18
N ALA A 313 -3.13 -10.92 7.38
CA ALA A 313 -1.87 -11.65 7.59
C ALA A 313 -1.84 -12.94 6.76
N LEU A 314 -2.90 -13.74 6.80
CA LEU A 314 -3.04 -14.95 5.99
C LEU A 314 -3.01 -14.65 4.49
N PHE A 315 -3.67 -13.58 4.06
CA PHE A 315 -3.65 -13.13 2.67
C PHE A 315 -2.23 -12.82 2.20
N VAL A 316 -1.51 -11.95 2.93
CA VAL A 316 -0.15 -11.55 2.52
C VAL A 316 0.82 -12.73 2.60
N GLY A 317 0.76 -13.57 3.65
CA GLY A 317 1.55 -14.79 3.75
C GLY A 317 1.29 -15.75 2.58
N GLY A 318 0.03 -15.88 2.17
CA GLY A 318 -0.36 -16.66 1.00
C GLY A 318 0.15 -16.08 -0.31
N VAL A 319 0.02 -14.77 -0.52
CA VAL A 319 0.54 -14.11 -1.74
C VAL A 319 2.07 -14.21 -1.83
N LEU A 320 2.79 -14.09 -0.70
CA LEU A 320 4.23 -14.34 -0.63
C LEU A 320 4.58 -15.78 -1.01
N SER A 321 3.80 -16.74 -0.54
CA SER A 321 3.95 -18.16 -0.90
C SER A 321 3.72 -18.39 -2.40
N LEU A 322 2.65 -17.82 -2.96
CA LEU A 322 2.39 -17.89 -4.40
C LEU A 322 3.52 -17.26 -5.21
N SER A 323 4.10 -16.15 -4.74
CA SER A 323 5.25 -15.52 -5.39
C SER A 323 6.48 -16.43 -5.40
N ALA A 324 6.73 -17.16 -4.31
CA ALA A 324 7.80 -18.17 -4.27
C ALA A 324 7.53 -19.32 -5.26
N VAL A 325 6.29 -19.76 -5.39
CA VAL A 325 5.88 -20.79 -6.38
C VAL A 325 6.05 -20.25 -7.80
N ILE A 326 5.61 -19.02 -8.08
CA ILE A 326 5.77 -18.36 -9.40
C ILE A 326 7.24 -18.34 -9.82
N THR A 327 8.14 -18.02 -8.89
CA THR A 327 9.58 -17.96 -9.14
C THR A 327 10.17 -19.36 -9.31
N ALA A 328 9.86 -20.30 -8.38
CA ALA A 328 10.43 -21.64 -8.38
C ALA A 328 10.06 -22.44 -9.65
N PHE A 329 8.85 -22.26 -10.16
CA PHE A 329 8.36 -22.97 -11.36
C PHE A 329 8.45 -22.11 -12.63
N LYS A 330 9.23 -21.01 -12.62
CA LYS A 330 9.50 -20.14 -13.77
C LYS A 330 8.24 -19.58 -14.47
N ILE A 331 7.13 -19.48 -13.73
CA ILE A 331 5.86 -18.93 -14.27
C ILE A 331 6.06 -17.47 -14.66
N SER A 332 6.86 -16.70 -13.91
CA SER A 332 7.20 -15.31 -14.26
C SER A 332 7.95 -15.19 -15.59
N ALA A 333 8.90 -16.09 -15.85
CA ALA A 333 9.65 -16.12 -17.12
C ALA A 333 8.73 -16.45 -18.29
N TRP A 334 7.80 -17.42 -18.10
CA TRP A 334 6.80 -17.76 -19.10
C TRP A 334 5.86 -16.58 -19.41
N LEU A 335 5.34 -15.89 -18.38
CA LEU A 335 4.55 -14.67 -18.54
C LEU A 335 5.36 -13.54 -19.21
N GLY A 336 6.65 -13.47 -18.91
CA GLY A 336 7.59 -12.53 -19.55
C GLY A 336 7.65 -12.68 -21.04
N GLY A 337 7.53 -13.91 -21.54
CA GLY A 337 7.47 -14.19 -22.99
C GLY A 337 6.33 -13.48 -23.70
N PHE A 338 5.26 -13.11 -23.00
CA PHE A 338 4.11 -12.36 -23.56
C PHE A 338 4.18 -10.86 -23.26
N ILE A 339 4.56 -10.50 -22.03
CA ILE A 339 4.52 -9.10 -21.56
C ILE A 339 5.71 -8.32 -22.14
N VAL A 340 6.91 -8.90 -22.15
CA VAL A 340 8.12 -8.20 -22.60
C VAL A 340 8.02 -7.77 -24.08
N PRO A 341 7.59 -8.61 -25.04
CA PRO A 341 7.41 -8.17 -26.42
C PRO A 341 6.43 -7.01 -26.57
N ALA A 342 5.38 -6.96 -25.73
CA ALA A 342 4.38 -5.90 -25.78
C ALA A 342 4.92 -4.54 -25.32
N ILE A 343 5.89 -4.53 -24.38
CA ILE A 343 6.51 -3.29 -23.88
C ILE A 343 7.84 -2.94 -24.55
N GLN A 344 8.45 -3.90 -25.28
CA GLN A 344 9.73 -3.74 -25.97
C GLN A 344 9.75 -2.50 -26.91
N PRO A 345 8.70 -2.17 -27.69
CA PRO A 345 8.70 -0.98 -28.55
C PRO A 345 8.88 0.33 -27.78
N PHE A 346 8.51 0.35 -26.50
CA PHE A 346 8.64 1.54 -25.65
C PHE A 346 10.00 1.64 -24.93
N ALA A 347 10.85 0.62 -25.07
CA ALA A 347 12.11 0.52 -24.33
C ALA A 347 13.22 1.46 -24.85
N SER A 348 12.98 2.18 -25.95
CA SER A 348 13.91 3.17 -26.51
C SER A 348 14.13 4.39 -25.59
N SER A 349 13.20 4.64 -24.69
CA SER A 349 13.26 5.76 -23.75
C SER A 349 12.73 5.36 -22.37
N PRO A 350 13.42 5.71 -21.27
CA PRO A 350 12.92 5.46 -19.92
C PRO A 350 11.53 6.03 -19.68
N TRP A 351 11.24 7.23 -20.19
CA TRP A 351 9.91 7.86 -20.05
C TRP A 351 8.81 7.05 -20.71
N LEU A 352 9.05 6.57 -21.94
CA LEU A 352 8.07 5.75 -22.68
C LEU A 352 7.87 4.41 -22.01
N LEU A 353 8.97 3.73 -21.62
CA LEU A 353 8.89 2.44 -20.95
C LEU A 353 8.12 2.52 -19.64
N LEU A 354 8.48 3.45 -18.75
CA LEU A 354 7.83 3.59 -17.45
C LEU A 354 6.36 4.03 -17.61
N THR A 355 6.05 4.84 -18.64
CA THR A 355 4.66 5.21 -18.97
C THR A 355 3.85 3.99 -19.46
N ALA A 356 4.42 3.15 -20.30
CA ALA A 356 3.76 1.93 -20.77
C ALA A 356 3.48 0.97 -19.61
N ILE A 357 4.44 0.79 -18.70
CA ILE A 357 4.25 0.00 -17.47
C ILE A 357 3.14 0.61 -16.61
N ALA A 358 3.17 1.92 -16.37
CA ALA A 358 2.15 2.64 -15.60
C ALA A 358 0.76 2.46 -16.21
N ALA A 359 0.62 2.52 -17.54
CA ALA A 359 -0.64 2.30 -18.23
C ALA A 359 -1.18 0.88 -18.00
N LEU A 360 -0.32 -0.13 -18.10
CA LEU A 360 -0.69 -1.52 -17.80
C LEU A 360 -1.12 -1.69 -16.35
N VAL A 361 -0.42 -1.07 -15.39
CA VAL A 361 -0.79 -1.06 -13.98
C VAL A 361 -2.19 -0.48 -13.80
N VAL A 362 -2.50 0.66 -14.44
CA VAL A 362 -3.83 1.29 -14.35
C VAL A 362 -4.93 0.37 -14.90
N VAL A 363 -4.67 -0.33 -16.01
CA VAL A 363 -5.61 -1.32 -16.55
C VAL A 363 -5.84 -2.46 -15.55
N MET A 364 -4.77 -2.98 -14.96
CA MET A 364 -4.88 -4.04 -13.95
C MET A 364 -5.70 -3.63 -12.72
N ARG A 365 -5.76 -2.34 -12.38
CA ARG A 365 -6.57 -1.83 -11.25
C ARG A 365 -8.09 -2.00 -11.42
N PHE A 366 -8.56 -2.32 -12.61
CA PHE A 366 -9.97 -2.72 -12.82
C PHE A 366 -10.24 -4.18 -12.39
N ILE A 367 -9.19 -5.00 -12.30
CA ILE A 367 -9.29 -6.44 -11.97
C ILE A 367 -8.74 -6.71 -10.57
N ASP A 368 -7.65 -6.03 -10.18
CA ASP A 368 -6.97 -6.18 -8.89
C ASP A 368 -7.21 -4.96 -7.98
N PRO A 369 -8.29 -4.95 -7.17
CA PRO A 369 -8.63 -3.79 -6.33
C PRO A 369 -7.66 -3.56 -5.16
N VAL A 370 -6.81 -4.53 -4.80
CA VAL A 370 -5.85 -4.41 -3.68
C VAL A 370 -4.45 -4.07 -4.16
N GLY A 371 -4.08 -4.46 -5.38
CA GLY A 371 -2.81 -4.14 -6.02
C GLY A 371 -1.68 -5.16 -5.80
N PHE A 372 -1.85 -6.16 -4.94
CA PHE A 372 -0.80 -7.16 -4.67
C PHE A 372 -0.48 -8.03 -5.89
N ILE A 373 -1.51 -8.44 -6.63
CA ILE A 373 -1.35 -9.24 -7.85
C ILE A 373 -0.60 -8.43 -8.90
N THR A 374 -1.02 -7.19 -9.11
CA THR A 374 -0.38 -6.25 -10.03
C THR A 374 1.10 -6.08 -9.70
N ILE A 375 1.44 -5.79 -8.43
CA ILE A 375 2.82 -5.63 -7.99
C ILE A 375 3.61 -6.92 -8.24
N GLY A 376 3.10 -8.07 -7.82
CA GLY A 376 3.79 -9.36 -7.93
C GLY A 376 4.06 -9.76 -9.38
N ILE A 377 3.05 -9.72 -10.24
CA ILE A 377 3.18 -10.09 -11.64
C ILE A 377 4.18 -9.16 -12.35
N PHE A 378 3.98 -7.85 -12.27
CA PHE A 378 4.85 -6.92 -12.99
C PHE A 378 6.28 -6.94 -12.47
N PHE A 379 6.46 -7.00 -11.15
CA PHE A 379 7.80 -7.03 -10.58
C PHE A 379 8.54 -8.32 -10.96
N LEU A 380 7.95 -9.50 -10.71
CA LEU A 380 8.58 -10.79 -11.01
C LEU A 380 8.82 -11.01 -12.51
N THR A 381 8.02 -10.39 -13.37
CA THR A 381 8.13 -10.56 -14.83
C THR A 381 9.11 -9.58 -15.46
N LEU A 382 9.20 -8.35 -14.93
CA LEU A 382 9.90 -7.26 -15.58
C LEU A 382 11.21 -6.84 -14.91
N HIS A 383 11.54 -7.37 -13.71
CA HIS A 383 12.74 -6.94 -12.98
C HIS A 383 14.04 -7.21 -13.77
N ASP A 384 14.17 -8.39 -14.40
CA ASP A 384 15.32 -8.71 -15.24
C ASP A 384 15.38 -7.83 -16.50
N PHE A 385 14.19 -7.55 -17.08
CA PHE A 385 14.10 -6.71 -18.28
C PHE A 385 14.56 -5.28 -18.03
N VAL A 386 14.24 -4.69 -16.87
CA VAL A 386 14.67 -3.34 -16.51
C VAL A 386 16.13 -3.34 -16.04
N ALA A 387 16.56 -4.37 -15.28
CA ALA A 387 17.92 -4.51 -14.80
C ALA A 387 18.92 -4.66 -15.97
N ALA A 388 18.58 -5.42 -17.02
CA ALA A 388 19.36 -5.56 -18.23
C ALA A 388 19.57 -4.22 -19.00
N ARG A 389 18.81 -3.18 -18.64
CA ARG A 389 18.92 -1.81 -19.17
C ARG A 389 19.63 -0.85 -18.22
N GLY A 390 20.27 -1.37 -17.18
CA GLY A 390 20.97 -0.58 -16.18
C GLY A 390 20.04 0.14 -15.17
N MET A 391 18.75 -0.20 -15.13
CA MET A 391 17.81 0.39 -14.18
C MET A 391 17.78 -0.41 -12.89
N ASP A 392 17.82 0.27 -11.73
CA ASP A 392 17.51 -0.36 -10.45
C ASP A 392 16.08 -0.91 -10.48
N PRO A 393 15.82 -2.16 -10.04
CA PRO A 393 14.48 -2.71 -9.94
C PRO A 393 13.49 -1.86 -9.12
N LEU A 394 13.95 -0.99 -8.23
CA LEU A 394 13.11 -0.02 -7.52
C LEU A 394 12.54 1.08 -8.43
N VAL A 395 13.16 1.37 -9.59
CA VAL A 395 12.58 2.26 -10.60
C VAL A 395 11.31 1.64 -11.19
N LEU A 396 11.31 0.32 -11.43
CA LEU A 396 10.11 -0.41 -11.81
C LEU A 396 9.03 -0.34 -10.72
N VAL A 397 9.43 -0.47 -9.44
CA VAL A 397 8.49 -0.28 -8.31
C VAL A 397 7.87 1.11 -8.33
N GLY A 398 8.65 2.15 -8.66
CA GLY A 398 8.14 3.51 -8.85
C GLY A 398 7.08 3.60 -9.95
N ALA A 399 7.33 2.96 -11.10
CA ALA A 399 6.36 2.91 -12.21
C ALA A 399 5.07 2.15 -11.85
N ILE A 400 5.16 1.19 -10.91
CA ILE A 400 4.01 0.44 -10.41
C ILE A 400 3.27 1.25 -9.33
N TYR A 401 3.97 1.76 -8.31
CA TYR A 401 3.35 2.33 -7.10
C TYR A 401 2.75 3.72 -7.31
N LEU A 402 3.39 4.58 -8.11
CA LEU A 402 2.89 5.93 -8.31
C LEU A 402 1.49 5.96 -8.92
N PRO A 403 1.14 5.19 -9.97
CA PRO A 403 -0.21 5.16 -10.54
C PRO A 403 -1.16 4.16 -9.84
N LEU A 404 -0.69 3.38 -8.87
CA LEU A 404 -1.44 2.26 -8.30
C LEU A 404 -2.74 2.68 -7.57
N HIS A 405 -2.83 3.92 -7.08
CA HIS A 405 -3.90 4.35 -6.16
C HIS A 405 -5.08 5.03 -6.83
N VAL A 406 -5.42 4.66 -8.06
CA VAL A 406 -6.62 5.15 -8.73
C VAL A 406 -7.89 4.79 -7.95
N PHE A 407 -8.89 5.69 -7.97
CA PHE A 407 -10.13 5.58 -7.18
C PHE A 407 -11.35 6.15 -7.91
N TRP A 408 -11.44 5.90 -9.22
CA TRP A 408 -12.64 6.27 -10.00
C TRP A 408 -13.87 5.58 -9.44
N PHE A 409 -13.73 4.30 -9.09
CA PHE A 409 -14.80 3.51 -8.50
C PHE A 409 -14.44 3.11 -7.07
N PRO A 410 -15.40 3.11 -6.11
CA PRO A 410 -15.11 2.78 -4.72
C PRO A 410 -14.45 1.42 -4.53
N TYR A 411 -14.78 0.42 -5.37
CA TYR A 411 -14.21 -0.92 -5.26
C TYR A 411 -12.71 -0.98 -5.59
N GLN A 412 -12.19 -0.03 -6.37
CA GLN A 412 -10.76 0.03 -6.71
C GLN A 412 -9.89 0.42 -5.53
N ASN A 413 -10.48 1.02 -4.49
CA ASN A 413 -9.73 1.59 -3.40
C ASN A 413 -10.55 1.56 -2.11
N ILE A 414 -10.27 0.57 -1.25
CA ILE A 414 -11.02 0.36 -0.01
C ILE A 414 -11.02 1.57 0.93
N TRP A 415 -9.98 2.39 0.87
CA TRP A 415 -9.87 3.59 1.71
C TRP A 415 -10.86 4.68 1.30
N THR A 416 -11.28 4.70 0.02
CA THR A 416 -12.42 5.52 -0.44
C THR A 416 -13.71 5.08 0.25
N VAL A 417 -13.96 3.77 0.36
CA VAL A 417 -15.12 3.22 1.03
C VAL A 417 -15.15 3.62 2.51
N ILE A 418 -13.99 3.54 3.20
CA ILE A 418 -13.87 3.99 4.60
C ILE A 418 -14.17 5.48 4.71
N THR A 419 -13.62 6.29 3.80
CA THR A 419 -13.84 7.75 3.76
C THR A 419 -15.33 8.07 3.58
N GLU A 420 -15.99 7.42 2.64
CA GLU A 420 -17.43 7.58 2.41
C GLU A 420 -18.27 7.11 3.62
N GLY A 421 -17.85 6.03 4.27
CA GLY A 421 -18.51 5.52 5.49
C GLY A 421 -18.44 6.54 6.63
N VAL A 422 -17.29 7.12 6.91
CA VAL A 422 -17.10 8.11 7.99
C VAL A 422 -17.86 9.40 7.71
N THR A 423 -17.88 9.87 6.45
CA THR A 423 -18.53 11.14 6.06
C THR A 423 -20.01 10.98 5.72
N GLY A 424 -20.55 9.76 5.77
CA GLY A 424 -21.91 9.47 5.35
C GLY A 424 -22.17 9.83 3.89
N LYS A 425 -21.14 9.81 3.03
CA LYS A 425 -21.15 10.22 1.62
C LYS A 425 -21.56 11.68 1.38
N LYS A 426 -21.42 12.55 2.40
CA LYS A 426 -21.86 13.95 2.34
C LYS A 426 -20.71 14.92 1.99
N ALA A 427 -19.45 14.50 2.02
CA ALA A 427 -18.31 15.39 1.93
C ALA A 427 -18.03 15.89 0.51
N TYR A 428 -18.35 15.10 -0.51
CA TYR A 428 -18.06 15.39 -1.91
C TYR A 428 -19.07 14.69 -2.84
N THR A 429 -19.20 15.17 -4.06
CA THR A 429 -19.99 14.52 -5.10
C THR A 429 -19.20 13.40 -5.81
N GLU A 430 -19.91 12.52 -6.53
CA GLU A 430 -19.23 11.56 -7.41
C GLU A 430 -18.38 12.26 -8.47
N GLY A 431 -18.86 13.38 -9.00
CA GLY A 431 -18.09 14.21 -9.96
C GLY A 431 -16.78 14.73 -9.37
N ASP A 432 -16.77 15.16 -8.10
CA ASP A 432 -15.55 15.60 -7.41
C ASP A 432 -14.57 14.44 -7.24
N ARG A 433 -15.07 13.24 -6.90
CA ARG A 433 -14.25 12.02 -6.80
C ARG A 433 -13.63 11.66 -8.15
N PHE A 434 -14.42 11.59 -9.22
CA PHE A 434 -13.92 11.29 -10.56
C PHE A 434 -12.88 12.32 -11.01
N LYS A 435 -13.15 13.61 -10.83
CA LYS A 435 -12.22 14.67 -11.16
C LYS A 435 -10.91 14.55 -10.41
N SER A 436 -10.95 14.34 -9.09
CA SER A 436 -9.76 14.16 -8.26
C SER A 436 -8.99 12.88 -8.64
N ALA A 437 -9.67 11.79 -9.01
CA ALA A 437 -9.04 10.55 -9.43
C ALA A 437 -8.32 10.67 -10.79
N PHE A 438 -8.88 11.39 -11.76
CA PHE A 438 -8.21 11.68 -13.02
C PHE A 438 -7.00 12.60 -12.83
N LEU A 439 -7.14 13.62 -11.99
CA LEU A 439 -6.05 14.53 -11.67
C LEU A 439 -4.94 13.85 -10.88
N TYR A 440 -5.30 12.89 -10.00
CA TYR A 440 -4.31 12.02 -9.35
C TYR A 440 -3.49 11.25 -10.38
N LEU A 441 -4.13 10.62 -11.38
CA LEU A 441 -3.41 9.87 -12.41
C LEU A 441 -2.50 10.78 -13.23
N ALA A 442 -2.98 11.96 -13.61
CA ALA A 442 -2.15 12.95 -14.30
C ALA A 442 -0.94 13.38 -13.44
N ALA A 443 -1.16 13.64 -12.14
CA ALA A 443 -0.09 13.96 -11.20
C ALA A 443 0.89 12.79 -11.03
N ALA A 444 0.41 11.54 -11.04
CA ALA A 444 1.25 10.36 -10.94
C ALA A 444 2.17 10.19 -12.18
N LEU A 445 1.65 10.45 -13.37
CA LEU A 445 2.46 10.41 -14.59
C LEU A 445 3.51 11.53 -14.61
N VAL A 446 3.13 12.76 -14.21
CA VAL A 446 4.09 13.86 -14.09
C VAL A 446 5.14 13.55 -13.02
N ALA A 447 4.74 13.02 -11.86
CA ALA A 447 5.66 12.60 -10.81
C ALA A 447 6.63 11.53 -11.33
N LEU A 448 6.14 10.54 -12.08
CA LEU A 448 6.94 9.50 -12.67
C LEU A 448 7.98 10.09 -13.65
N TRP A 449 7.58 11.01 -14.51
CA TRP A 449 8.46 11.66 -15.48
C TRP A 449 9.53 12.53 -14.82
N VAL A 450 9.15 13.31 -13.83
CA VAL A 450 10.11 14.13 -13.05
C VAL A 450 11.08 13.22 -12.29
N SER A 451 10.60 12.08 -11.81
CA SER A 451 11.43 11.12 -11.07
C SER A 451 12.52 10.47 -11.93
N VAL A 452 12.36 10.41 -13.26
CA VAL A 452 13.43 9.95 -14.18
C VAL A 452 14.68 10.81 -14.02
N PHE A 453 14.55 12.14 -13.89
CA PHE A 453 15.71 13.02 -13.66
C PHE A 453 16.36 12.74 -12.31
N TYR A 454 15.54 12.55 -11.26
CA TYR A 454 16.04 12.21 -9.93
C TYR A 454 16.77 10.86 -9.92
N TRP A 455 16.21 9.84 -10.55
CA TRP A 455 16.81 8.51 -10.62
C TRP A 455 18.14 8.51 -11.41
N LYS A 456 18.24 9.31 -12.47
CA LYS A 456 19.52 9.54 -13.18
C LYS A 456 20.56 10.19 -12.26
N LEU A 457 20.18 11.20 -11.48
CA LEU A 457 21.08 11.89 -10.55
C LEU A 457 21.57 10.96 -9.41
N THR A 458 20.75 10.01 -8.98
CA THR A 458 21.08 9.08 -7.89
C THR A 458 21.72 7.78 -8.35
N GLY A 459 21.88 7.60 -9.67
CA GLY A 459 22.45 6.38 -10.27
C GLY A 459 21.51 5.18 -10.19
N ALA A 460 20.20 5.39 -10.05
CA ALA A 460 19.20 4.31 -10.09
C ALA A 460 18.71 4.03 -11.53
N LEU A 461 19.06 4.93 -12.47
CA LEU A 461 18.68 4.86 -13.88
C LEU A 461 19.80 5.40 -14.77
#